data_bdb31e0bee64863c0482529ffa184029
#
_entry.id   bdb31e0bee64863c0482529ffa184029
#
_cell.length_a   1.000
_cell.length_b   1.000
_cell.length_c   1.000
_cell.angle_alpha   90.00
_cell.angle_beta   90.00
_cell.angle_gamma   90.00
#
_symmetry.space_group_name_H-M   'P 1'
#
loop_
_entity.id
_entity.type
_entity.pdbx_description
1 polymer ?
#
loop_
_entity_poly.entity_id
_entity_poly.type
_entity_poly.pdbx_seq_one_letter_code
_entity_poly.pdbx_strand_id
1 'polypeptide(L)'
;MRLHLERIEEIKPEKLLNLLEICLRLRMEDPSLKLTDAFRLFDGFYEGFPGLTIDFYAQTLLITEHDPRRATQPGLHDDIARFYVENLPELNGVLLKRRASKAAGERKGIMIFGERPSTSVAENGVNYALDLQLNQDASFYPDTRNLRLWLHQNLSGASVLNCFAY
;
A
#
# COMPACT_ATOMS: atom_id res chain seq x y z
N MET A 1 -3.94 -32.00 -19.69
CA MET A 1 -4.79 -31.48 -18.61
C MET A 1 -4.86 -29.96 -18.80
N ARG A 2 -5.93 -29.46 -19.45
CA ARG A 2 -6.14 -28.00 -19.62
C ARG A 2 -6.65 -27.48 -18.27
N LEU A 3 -5.84 -26.69 -17.59
CA LEU A 3 -6.29 -25.88 -16.47
C LEU A 3 -7.40 -24.96 -17.01
N HIS A 4 -8.62 -25.12 -16.48
CA HIS A 4 -9.68 -24.14 -16.64
C HIS A 4 -9.18 -22.86 -15.95
N LEU A 5 -8.78 -21.89 -16.76
CA LEU A 5 -8.69 -20.50 -16.30
C LEU A 5 -10.14 -20.09 -16.01
N GLU A 6 -10.52 -20.11 -14.75
CA GLU A 6 -11.77 -19.53 -14.29
C GLU A 6 -11.87 -18.13 -14.87
N ARG A 7 -13.01 -17.82 -15.49
CA ARG A 7 -13.32 -16.46 -15.92
C ARG A 7 -13.13 -15.54 -14.73
N ILE A 8 -12.19 -14.61 -14.87
CA ILE A 8 -12.01 -13.52 -13.92
C ILE A 8 -13.32 -12.71 -14.00
N GLU A 9 -14.21 -12.91 -13.04
CA GLU A 9 -15.42 -12.07 -12.93
C GLU A 9 -14.95 -10.63 -12.77
N GLU A 10 -15.41 -9.77 -13.65
CA GLU A 10 -15.17 -8.34 -13.62
C GLU A 10 -15.86 -7.77 -12.38
N ILE A 11 -15.08 -7.43 -11.35
CA ILE A 11 -15.64 -6.90 -10.12
C ILE A 11 -16.14 -5.48 -10.42
N LYS A 12 -17.43 -5.24 -10.24
CA LYS A 12 -18.04 -3.93 -10.43
C LYS A 12 -17.40 -2.89 -9.48
N PRO A 13 -17.20 -1.63 -9.90
CA PRO A 13 -16.62 -0.56 -9.08
C PRO A 13 -17.29 -0.39 -7.71
N GLU A 14 -18.61 -0.46 -7.68
CA GLU A 14 -19.39 -0.36 -6.44
C GLU A 14 -19.02 -1.43 -5.41
N LYS A 15 -18.76 -2.66 -5.87
CA LYS A 15 -18.31 -3.74 -4.99
C LYS A 15 -16.92 -3.47 -4.43
N LEU A 16 -16.02 -2.91 -5.24
CA LEU A 16 -14.68 -2.53 -4.77
C LEU A 16 -14.76 -1.43 -3.72
N LEU A 17 -15.51 -0.34 -3.97
CA LEU A 17 -15.65 0.75 -2.99
C LEU A 17 -16.21 0.27 -1.65
N ASN A 18 -17.19 -0.63 -1.67
CA ASN A 18 -17.70 -1.25 -0.44
C ASN A 18 -16.62 -2.06 0.31
N LEU A 19 -15.76 -2.78 -0.42
CA LEU A 19 -14.64 -3.49 0.19
C LEU A 19 -13.62 -2.52 0.81
N LEU A 20 -13.30 -1.43 0.12
CA LEU A 20 -12.39 -0.40 0.63
C LEU A 20 -12.94 0.25 1.90
N GLU A 21 -14.25 0.53 1.96
CA GLU A 21 -14.90 1.10 3.14
C GLU A 21 -14.81 0.16 4.34
N ILE A 22 -15.13 -1.13 4.14
CA ILE A 22 -15.03 -2.15 5.20
C ILE A 22 -13.58 -2.25 5.69
N CYS A 23 -12.62 -2.34 4.78
CA CYS A 23 -11.21 -2.47 5.11
C CYS A 23 -10.69 -1.23 5.84
N LEU A 24 -11.02 -0.04 5.37
CA LEU A 24 -10.65 1.21 6.03
C LEU A 24 -11.14 1.24 7.47
N ARG A 25 -12.43 0.96 7.71
CA ARG A 25 -12.99 0.92 9.07
C ARG A 25 -12.25 -0.07 9.97
N LEU A 26 -12.01 -1.29 9.49
CA LEU A 26 -11.28 -2.31 10.27
C LEU A 26 -9.86 -1.87 10.61
N ARG A 27 -9.16 -1.18 9.71
CA ARG A 27 -7.80 -0.65 9.97
C ARG A 27 -7.82 0.51 10.96
N MET A 28 -8.79 1.42 10.86
CA MET A 28 -8.90 2.54 11.79
C MET A 28 -9.26 2.09 13.22
N GLU A 29 -9.97 0.98 13.35
CA GLU A 29 -10.33 0.39 14.65
C GLU A 29 -9.23 -0.53 15.24
N ASP A 30 -8.21 -0.91 14.44
CA ASP A 30 -7.15 -1.82 14.89
C ASP A 30 -6.18 -1.14 15.88
N PRO A 31 -6.18 -1.53 17.17
CA PRO A 31 -5.32 -0.93 18.17
C PRO A 31 -3.83 -1.16 17.90
N SER A 32 -3.48 -2.19 17.13
CA SER A 32 -2.09 -2.50 16.79
C SER A 32 -1.49 -1.47 15.82
N LEU A 33 -2.31 -0.66 15.14
CA LEU A 33 -1.87 0.38 14.22
C LEU A 33 -1.66 1.75 14.87
N LYS A 34 -1.98 1.91 16.15
CA LYS A 34 -1.89 3.20 16.86
C LYS A 34 -0.48 3.78 16.98
N LEU A 35 0.54 2.94 16.88
CA LEU A 35 1.95 3.34 17.02
C LEU A 35 2.70 3.35 15.69
N THR A 36 1.98 3.33 14.57
CA THR A 36 2.58 3.42 13.23
C THR A 36 1.71 4.29 12.32
N ASP A 37 2.35 5.04 11.47
CA ASP A 37 1.71 5.74 10.36
C ASP A 37 2.05 5.10 8.99
N ALA A 38 2.52 3.83 9.01
CA ALA A 38 2.77 3.04 7.80
C ALA A 38 2.13 1.64 7.92
N PHE A 39 1.06 1.39 7.15
CA PHE A 39 0.32 0.12 7.18
C PHE A 39 -0.46 -0.12 5.89
N ARG A 40 -0.81 -1.39 5.67
CA ARG A 40 -1.66 -1.79 4.55
C ARG A 40 -3.12 -1.51 4.83
N LEU A 41 -3.72 -0.65 4.02
CA LEU A 41 -5.16 -0.35 4.06
C LEU A 41 -5.99 -1.41 3.35
N PHE A 42 -5.50 -1.90 2.20
CA PHE A 42 -6.21 -2.89 1.39
C PHE A 42 -5.23 -3.89 0.78
N ASP A 43 -5.47 -5.17 1.02
CA ASP A 43 -4.77 -6.28 0.38
C ASP A 43 -5.73 -7.04 -0.54
N GLY A 44 -5.81 -6.61 -1.77
CA GLY A 44 -6.74 -7.19 -2.72
C GLY A 44 -6.59 -8.68 -2.95
N PHE A 45 -5.40 -9.25 -2.71
CA PHE A 45 -5.18 -10.69 -2.82
C PHE A 45 -5.99 -11.48 -1.79
N TYR A 46 -6.16 -10.94 -0.59
CA TYR A 46 -6.92 -11.57 0.50
C TYR A 46 -8.32 -10.98 0.65
N GLU A 47 -8.54 -9.73 0.23
CA GLU A 47 -9.78 -8.99 0.44
C GLU A 47 -10.68 -8.94 -0.82
N GLY A 48 -10.41 -9.82 -1.81
CA GLY A 48 -11.34 -10.10 -2.90
C GLY A 48 -11.17 -9.29 -4.18
N PHE A 49 -10.07 -8.52 -4.31
CA PHE A 49 -9.70 -7.83 -5.55
C PHE A 49 -8.22 -8.06 -5.89
N PRO A 50 -7.82 -9.29 -6.22
CA PRO A 50 -6.42 -9.60 -6.49
C PRO A 50 -5.88 -8.75 -7.63
N GLY A 51 -4.63 -8.31 -7.49
CA GLY A 51 -3.96 -7.43 -8.45
C GLY A 51 -3.90 -5.95 -8.01
N LEU A 52 -4.48 -5.61 -6.85
CA LEU A 52 -4.41 -4.27 -6.26
C LEU A 52 -3.99 -4.36 -4.80
N THR A 53 -3.06 -3.51 -4.37
CA THR A 53 -2.79 -3.26 -2.95
C THR A 53 -2.78 -1.76 -2.68
N ILE A 54 -3.18 -1.36 -1.47
CA ILE A 54 -3.20 0.03 -1.06
C ILE A 54 -2.54 0.11 0.32
N ASP A 55 -1.45 0.86 0.38
CA ASP A 55 -0.67 1.08 1.59
C ASP A 55 -0.74 2.58 1.98
N PHE A 56 -0.77 2.84 3.27
CA PHE A 56 -0.69 4.18 3.84
C PHE A 56 0.71 4.43 4.39
N TYR A 57 1.26 5.61 4.09
CA TYR A 57 2.57 6.05 4.54
C TYR A 57 2.49 7.51 4.99
N ALA A 58 2.36 7.73 6.29
CA ALA A 58 2.19 9.04 6.92
C ALA A 58 0.99 9.82 6.34
N GLN A 59 1.18 10.57 5.27
CA GLN A 59 0.14 11.34 4.59
C GLN A 59 0.03 10.99 3.10
N THR A 60 0.63 9.88 2.69
CA THR A 60 0.62 9.42 1.30
C THR A 60 -0.03 8.05 1.19
N LEU A 61 -0.99 7.95 0.30
CA LEU A 61 -1.55 6.68 -0.16
C LEU A 61 -0.70 6.13 -1.30
N LEU A 62 -0.26 4.89 -1.19
CA LEU A 62 0.38 4.17 -2.29
C LEU A 62 -0.57 3.13 -2.85
N ILE A 63 -1.09 3.37 -4.04
CA ILE A 63 -1.85 2.40 -4.82
C ILE A 63 -0.87 1.62 -5.69
N THR A 64 -0.84 0.30 -5.56
CA THR A 64 -0.01 -0.57 -6.40
C THR A 64 -0.89 -1.50 -7.24
N GLU A 65 -0.82 -1.32 -8.55
CA GLU A 65 -1.41 -2.21 -9.55
C GLU A 65 -0.42 -3.32 -9.90
N HIS A 66 -0.77 -4.56 -9.56
CA HIS A 66 0.06 -5.74 -9.85
C HIS A 66 -0.37 -6.45 -11.14
N ASP A 67 -1.64 -6.38 -11.52
CA ASP A 67 -2.19 -6.99 -12.72
C ASP A 67 -3.07 -5.99 -13.49
N PRO A 68 -2.59 -5.45 -14.63
CA PRO A 68 -3.32 -4.46 -15.41
C PRO A 68 -4.63 -5.01 -15.98
N ARG A 69 -4.79 -6.33 -16.11
CA ARG A 69 -6.03 -6.94 -16.62
C ARG A 69 -7.19 -6.81 -15.65
N ARG A 70 -6.91 -6.54 -14.38
CA ARG A 70 -7.92 -6.36 -13.32
C ARG A 70 -8.26 -4.91 -13.04
N ALA A 71 -7.40 -3.99 -13.46
CA ALA A 71 -7.58 -2.54 -13.30
C ALA A 71 -7.97 -1.87 -14.63
N THR A 72 -8.72 -2.58 -15.48
CA THR A 72 -9.04 -2.14 -16.85
C THR A 72 -10.09 -1.03 -16.93
N GLN A 73 -10.77 -0.73 -15.84
CA GLN A 73 -11.82 0.29 -15.87
C GLN A 73 -11.20 1.69 -15.90
N PRO A 74 -11.54 2.51 -16.91
CA PRO A 74 -11.11 3.91 -16.93
C PRO A 74 -11.58 4.64 -15.67
N GLY A 75 -10.68 5.39 -15.03
CA GLY A 75 -11.01 6.17 -13.83
C GLY A 75 -10.96 5.40 -12.50
N LEU A 76 -10.74 4.08 -12.50
CA LEU A 76 -10.74 3.28 -11.27
C LEU A 76 -9.78 3.83 -10.21
N HIS A 77 -8.55 4.18 -10.59
CA HIS A 77 -7.57 4.71 -9.65
C HIS A 77 -7.96 6.09 -9.12
N ASP A 78 -8.62 6.91 -9.94
CA ASP A 78 -9.13 8.23 -9.54
C ASP A 78 -10.30 8.08 -8.57
N ASP A 79 -11.18 7.10 -8.77
CA ASP A 79 -12.28 6.81 -7.85
C ASP A 79 -11.75 6.29 -6.50
N ILE A 80 -10.75 5.42 -6.51
CA ILE A 80 -10.06 4.97 -5.29
C ILE A 80 -9.39 6.15 -4.57
N ALA A 81 -8.67 6.99 -5.31
CA ALA A 81 -8.01 8.17 -4.75
C ALA A 81 -9.01 9.12 -4.11
N ARG A 82 -10.11 9.41 -4.81
CA ARG A 82 -11.21 10.26 -4.29
C ARG A 82 -11.80 9.69 -3.02
N PHE A 83 -12.12 8.40 -3.01
CA PHE A 83 -12.65 7.73 -1.83
C PHE A 83 -11.76 7.95 -0.59
N TYR A 84 -10.44 7.73 -0.71
CA TYR A 84 -9.55 7.90 0.43
C TYR A 84 -9.30 9.36 0.80
N VAL A 85 -9.23 10.27 -0.16
CA VAL A 85 -9.12 11.73 0.11
C VAL A 85 -10.34 12.24 0.88
N GLU A 86 -11.53 11.75 0.58
CA GLU A 86 -12.77 12.12 1.29
C GLU A 86 -12.86 11.51 2.70
N ASN A 87 -12.23 10.35 2.94
CA ASN A 87 -12.35 9.61 4.20
C ASN A 87 -11.12 9.71 5.12
N LEU A 88 -10.00 10.23 4.64
CA LEU A 88 -8.75 10.43 5.40
C LEU A 88 -8.31 11.91 5.28
N PRO A 89 -8.77 12.78 6.18
CA PRO A 89 -8.47 14.23 6.11
C PRO A 89 -6.97 14.57 6.17
N GLU A 90 -6.16 13.71 6.76
CA GLU A 90 -4.70 13.84 6.83
C GLU A 90 -3.99 13.51 5.52
N LEU A 91 -4.69 12.89 4.56
CA LEU A 91 -4.09 12.47 3.29
C LEU A 91 -3.81 13.69 2.40
N ASN A 92 -2.55 13.87 2.00
CA ASN A 92 -2.11 14.98 1.15
C ASN A 92 -1.48 14.52 -0.18
N GLY A 93 -1.35 13.21 -0.40
CA GLY A 93 -0.83 12.67 -1.65
C GLY A 93 -1.31 11.26 -1.96
N VAL A 94 -1.51 10.98 -3.24
CA VAL A 94 -1.78 9.63 -3.75
C VAL A 94 -0.80 9.32 -4.86
N LEU A 95 -0.02 8.26 -4.66
CA LEU A 95 0.98 7.75 -5.60
C LEU A 95 0.46 6.45 -6.22
N LEU A 96 0.45 6.37 -7.55
CA LEU A 96 0.08 5.16 -8.28
C LEU A 96 1.32 4.50 -8.87
N LYS A 97 1.55 3.23 -8.53
CA LYS A 97 2.55 2.35 -9.16
C LYS A 97 1.90 1.28 -10.01
N ARG A 98 2.36 1.12 -11.25
CA ARG A 98 1.94 0.06 -12.17
C ARG A 98 3.10 -0.92 -12.39
N ARG A 99 3.14 -2.01 -11.61
CA ARG A 99 4.28 -2.95 -11.63
C ARG A 99 4.51 -3.61 -12.99
N ALA A 100 3.46 -3.88 -13.74
CA ALA A 100 3.54 -4.52 -15.05
C ALA A 100 3.83 -3.53 -16.20
N SER A 101 3.91 -2.23 -15.94
CA SER A 101 4.17 -1.23 -16.99
C SER A 101 5.60 -1.35 -17.54
N LYS A 102 5.72 -1.11 -18.85
CA LYS A 102 7.03 -0.98 -19.52
C LYS A 102 7.71 0.37 -19.20
N ALA A 103 6.92 1.40 -18.87
CA ALA A 103 7.42 2.72 -18.52
C ALA A 103 8.03 2.74 -17.13
N ALA A 104 9.31 3.08 -17.02
CA ALA A 104 10.02 3.12 -15.73
C ALA A 104 9.37 4.11 -14.74
N GLY A 105 8.86 5.25 -15.23
CA GLY A 105 8.16 6.23 -14.41
C GLY A 105 6.90 5.67 -13.75
N GLU A 106 6.10 4.89 -14.47
CA GLU A 106 4.90 4.25 -13.91
C GLU A 106 5.24 3.17 -12.87
N ARG A 107 6.34 2.45 -13.05
CA ARG A 107 6.81 1.48 -12.03
C ARG A 107 7.35 2.18 -10.78
N LYS A 108 8.04 3.32 -10.94
CA LYS A 108 8.51 4.14 -9.80
C LYS A 108 7.36 4.84 -9.07
N GLY A 109 6.31 5.18 -9.80
CA GLY A 109 5.10 5.81 -9.28
C GLY A 109 4.88 7.21 -9.82
N ILE A 110 3.62 7.49 -10.12
CA ILE A 110 3.14 8.79 -10.61
C ILE A 110 2.19 9.35 -9.55
N MET A 111 2.38 10.60 -9.14
CA MET A 111 1.41 11.29 -8.30
C MET A 111 0.12 11.51 -9.10
N ILE A 112 -1.01 11.01 -8.58
CA ILE A 112 -2.35 11.24 -9.15
C ILE A 112 -3.18 12.22 -8.29
N PHE A 113 -2.70 12.51 -7.07
CA PHE A 113 -3.22 13.56 -6.21
C PHE A 113 -2.07 14.11 -5.35
N GLY A 114 -2.07 15.42 -5.09
CA GLY A 114 -0.99 16.10 -4.37
C GLY A 114 0.28 16.26 -5.21
N GLU A 115 1.30 16.89 -4.62
CA GLU A 115 2.53 17.26 -5.35
C GLU A 115 3.69 16.30 -5.09
N ARG A 116 3.84 15.84 -3.85
CA ARG A 116 4.98 15.03 -3.40
C ARG A 116 4.53 13.97 -2.40
N PRO A 117 5.17 12.80 -2.41
CA PRO A 117 4.92 11.80 -1.39
C PRO A 117 5.62 12.18 -0.07
N SER A 118 5.16 11.57 1.03
CA SER A 118 5.83 11.64 2.33
C SER A 118 7.26 11.11 2.25
N THR A 119 8.16 11.72 3.02
CA THR A 119 9.60 11.37 3.05
C THR A 119 10.04 10.70 4.35
N SER A 120 9.11 10.50 5.27
CA SER A 120 9.35 9.79 6.53
C SER A 120 8.09 9.12 7.03
N VAL A 121 8.27 8.08 7.82
CA VAL A 121 7.21 7.39 8.57
C VAL A 121 7.68 7.17 10.00
N ALA A 122 6.72 7.15 10.93
CA ALA A 122 6.95 6.84 12.33
C ALA A 122 6.42 5.44 12.67
N GLU A 123 7.19 4.66 13.41
CA GLU A 123 6.76 3.35 13.90
C GLU A 123 7.38 3.07 15.28
N ASN A 124 6.55 2.80 16.28
CA ASN A 124 7.00 2.48 17.65
C ASN A 124 7.97 3.52 18.23
N GLY A 125 7.77 4.81 17.93
CA GLY A 125 8.63 5.91 18.38
C GLY A 125 9.92 6.10 17.57
N VAL A 126 10.14 5.33 16.52
CA VAL A 126 11.28 5.46 15.59
C VAL A 126 10.82 6.11 14.29
N ASN A 127 11.58 7.11 13.83
CA ASN A 127 11.36 7.73 12.52
C ASN A 127 12.27 7.07 11.47
N TYR A 128 11.66 6.67 10.37
CA TYR A 128 12.35 6.07 9.23
C TYR A 128 12.29 7.02 8.03
N ALA A 129 13.42 7.22 7.37
CA ALA A 129 13.46 7.90 6.08
C ALA A 129 12.73 7.03 5.02
N LEU A 130 11.98 7.70 4.16
CA LEU A 130 11.10 7.08 3.17
C LEU A 130 11.38 7.66 1.79
N ASP A 131 11.53 6.80 0.79
CA ASP A 131 11.47 7.16 -0.62
C ASP A 131 10.52 6.20 -1.35
N LEU A 132 9.30 6.65 -1.56
CA LEU A 132 8.28 5.86 -2.25
C LEU A 132 8.51 5.76 -3.76
N GLN A 133 9.42 6.55 -4.33
CA GLN A 133 9.70 6.59 -5.77
C GLN A 133 11.13 6.09 -6.12
N LEU A 134 11.85 5.51 -5.16
CA LEU A 134 13.21 5.01 -5.35
C LEU A 134 13.27 3.99 -6.50
N ASN A 135 12.37 3.00 -6.46
CA ASN A 135 12.23 1.98 -7.50
C ASN A 135 10.78 1.47 -7.58
N GLN A 136 10.54 0.27 -8.13
CA GLN A 136 9.21 -0.32 -8.18
C GLN A 136 8.63 -0.68 -6.81
N ASP A 137 9.47 -0.87 -5.79
CA ASP A 137 9.06 -1.12 -4.41
C ASP A 137 9.09 0.16 -3.60
N ALA A 138 8.42 0.18 -2.45
CA ALA A 138 8.60 1.22 -1.44
C ALA A 138 9.90 0.93 -0.67
N SER A 139 10.56 1.99 -0.16
CA SER A 139 11.78 1.82 0.65
C SER A 139 11.50 1.34 2.08
N PHE A 140 10.22 1.20 2.45
CA PHE A 140 9.77 0.74 3.76
C PHE A 140 8.65 -0.31 3.59
N TYR A 141 8.75 -1.43 4.32
CA TYR A 141 7.84 -2.57 4.20
C TYR A 141 6.96 -2.68 5.45
N PRO A 142 5.67 -2.29 5.39
CA PRO A 142 4.76 -2.33 6.55
C PRO A 142 4.50 -3.76 7.07
N ASP A 143 4.57 -4.77 6.22
CA ASP A 143 4.34 -6.18 6.56
C ASP A 143 5.41 -6.76 7.50
N THR A 144 6.60 -6.16 7.54
CA THR A 144 7.68 -6.57 8.47
C THR A 144 7.63 -5.86 9.84
N ARG A 145 6.59 -5.09 10.14
CA ARG A 145 6.42 -4.34 11.40
C ARG A 145 6.58 -5.22 12.63
N ASN A 146 5.91 -6.35 12.67
CA ASN A 146 5.97 -7.26 13.82
C ASN A 146 7.38 -7.83 14.04
N LEU A 147 8.12 -8.06 12.96
CA LEU A 147 9.53 -8.47 13.05
C LEU A 147 10.39 -7.34 13.64
N ARG A 148 10.22 -6.09 13.17
CA ARG A 148 10.96 -4.95 13.72
C ARG A 148 10.66 -4.74 15.21
N LEU A 149 9.39 -4.84 15.61
CA LEU A 149 8.99 -4.73 17.01
C LEU A 149 9.62 -5.86 17.85
N TRP A 150 9.59 -7.09 17.38
CA TRP A 150 10.20 -8.23 18.06
C TRP A 150 11.73 -8.05 18.21
N LEU A 151 12.42 -7.62 17.15
CA LEU A 151 13.87 -7.34 17.19
C LEU A 151 14.17 -6.26 18.25
N HIS A 152 13.41 -5.18 18.27
CA HIS A 152 13.57 -4.08 19.22
C HIS A 152 13.41 -4.57 20.68
N GLN A 153 12.44 -5.43 20.93
CA GLN A 153 12.14 -5.92 22.28
C GLN A 153 13.12 -7.00 22.79
N ASN A 154 13.74 -7.79 21.88
CA ASN A 154 14.46 -8.99 22.25
C ASN A 154 15.97 -8.95 22.00
N LEU A 155 16.48 -7.99 21.22
CA LEU A 155 17.86 -8.00 20.78
C LEU A 155 18.68 -6.79 21.28
N SER A 156 18.34 -6.26 22.46
CA SER A 156 19.13 -5.18 23.07
C SER A 156 20.57 -5.65 23.32
N GLY A 157 21.55 -4.94 22.76
CA GLY A 157 22.98 -5.28 22.87
C GLY A 157 23.46 -6.46 22.03
N ALA A 158 22.59 -7.09 21.24
CA ALA A 158 22.97 -8.18 20.35
C ALA A 158 23.55 -7.66 19.01
N SER A 159 24.39 -8.46 18.38
CA SER A 159 24.82 -8.24 16.99
C SER A 159 23.80 -8.88 16.04
N VAL A 160 23.32 -8.11 15.06
CA VAL A 160 22.34 -8.58 14.09
C VAL A 160 22.91 -8.49 12.68
N LEU A 161 22.86 -9.60 11.93
CA LEU A 161 23.18 -9.63 10.50
C LEU A 161 21.86 -9.48 9.70
N ASN A 162 21.74 -8.39 8.97
CA ASN A 162 20.65 -8.21 8.01
C ASN A 162 21.14 -8.57 6.59
N CYS A 163 20.66 -9.69 6.07
CA CYS A 163 21.02 -10.18 4.72
C CYS A 163 20.14 -9.57 3.60
N PHE A 164 19.16 -8.73 3.93
CA PHE A 164 18.21 -8.14 3.00
C PHE A 164 18.22 -6.59 3.04
N ALA A 165 19.29 -6.01 3.55
CA ALA A 165 19.50 -4.56 3.48
C ALA A 165 19.99 -4.20 2.07
N TYR A 166 19.23 -3.36 1.36
CA TYR A 166 19.53 -2.86 0.03
C TYR A 166 20.08 -1.45 0.10
#